data_1be892b7ba68c6ce7396cb4d1f3da5ed
#
_entry.id   1be892b7ba68c6ce7396cb4d1f3da5ed
#
_cell.length_a   1.000
_cell.length_b   1.000
_cell.length_c   1.000
_cell.angle_alpha   90.00
_cell.angle_beta   90.00
_cell.angle_gamma   90.00
#
_symmetry.space_group_name_H-M   'P 1'
#
loop_
_entity.id
_entity.type
_entity.pdbx_description
1 polymer ?
#
loop_
_entity_poly.entity_id
_entity_poly.type
_entity_poly.pdbx_seq_one_letter_code
_entity_poly.pdbx_strand_id
1 'polypeptide(L)'
;MRNRDAFSGYHPIINFLYFALVLLFSMCLMHPVYLAISLTGALAYDITLKGRKAVRFAVMGLLPMAALAALVNPAFNHEGATILTYLPSGNPLTLESMLYGVAAAVMLASVVLWFSSYNEVMTSDKFVYLFGRVIPALSLVLSMALRFIPKFKAQMQTVSEAQSCIGRDTKNGSVFRRVGNAVKIFSIMVTWSLENAIETADSMRSRGYGLPGRTAFSIYRFDDRDKAALAWLIFCGAYLVSGWMAGGTYFRYYPTIKAAAFTPMTVSFMLVYLALVLTPVILDRREDRLWNSLQSNI
;
A
#
# COMPACT_ATOMS: atom_id res chain seq x y z
N MET A 1 -3.69 -11.89 21.02
CA MET A 1 -3.21 -12.47 19.76
C MET A 1 -3.84 -11.65 18.64
N ARG A 2 -3.05 -11.04 17.77
CA ARG A 2 -3.56 -10.24 16.64
C ARG A 2 -4.11 -11.24 15.64
N ASN A 3 -5.43 -11.19 15.36
CA ASN A 3 -6.04 -12.01 14.33
C ASN A 3 -5.26 -11.78 13.03
N ARG A 4 -4.64 -12.84 12.48
CA ARG A 4 -4.01 -12.74 11.17
C ARG A 4 -5.14 -12.56 10.18
N ASP A 5 -5.10 -11.48 9.41
CA ASP A 5 -6.01 -11.25 8.29
C ASP A 5 -5.98 -12.47 7.35
N ALA A 6 -7.14 -13.05 7.10
CA ALA A 6 -7.30 -14.22 6.25
C ALA A 6 -6.77 -13.95 4.84
N PHE A 7 -7.03 -12.76 4.31
CA PHE A 7 -6.57 -12.35 2.99
C PHE A 7 -5.04 -12.25 2.89
N SER A 8 -4.35 -11.88 3.99
CA SER A 8 -2.88 -11.89 4.00
C SER A 8 -2.28 -13.28 3.85
N GLY A 9 -3.02 -14.34 4.16
CA GLY A 9 -2.61 -15.74 3.99
C GLY A 9 -2.63 -16.25 2.55
N TYR A 10 -3.20 -15.51 1.60
CA TYR A 10 -3.22 -15.89 0.19
C TYR A 10 -1.85 -15.72 -0.47
N HIS A 11 -1.69 -16.37 -1.63
CA HIS A 11 -0.45 -16.30 -2.40
C HIS A 11 -0.08 -14.84 -2.74
N PRO A 12 1.21 -14.43 -2.65
CA PRO A 12 1.65 -13.04 -2.86
C PRO A 12 1.20 -12.41 -4.18
N ILE A 13 1.08 -13.22 -5.26
CA ILE A 13 0.57 -12.77 -6.56
C ILE A 13 -0.86 -12.27 -6.45
N ILE A 14 -1.71 -12.96 -5.67
CA ILE A 14 -3.13 -12.59 -5.50
C ILE A 14 -3.25 -11.28 -4.71
N ASN A 15 -2.51 -11.18 -3.60
CA ASN A 15 -2.49 -9.95 -2.81
C ASN A 15 -2.03 -8.76 -3.66
N PHE A 16 -0.94 -8.93 -4.42
CA PHE A 16 -0.42 -7.88 -5.29
C PHE A 16 -1.42 -7.49 -6.40
N LEU A 17 -1.98 -8.47 -7.10
CA LEU A 17 -2.96 -8.25 -8.17
C LEU A 17 -4.21 -7.54 -7.65
N TYR A 18 -4.71 -7.94 -6.48
CA TYR A 18 -5.86 -7.29 -5.84
C TYR A 18 -5.59 -5.80 -5.61
N PHE A 19 -4.50 -5.47 -4.91
CA PHE A 19 -4.18 -4.08 -4.64
C PHE A 19 -3.87 -3.28 -5.90
N ALA A 20 -3.22 -3.89 -6.89
CA ALA A 20 -2.98 -3.25 -8.18
C ALA A 20 -4.29 -2.88 -8.89
N LEU A 21 -5.26 -3.81 -8.93
CA LEU A 21 -6.57 -3.57 -9.53
C LEU A 21 -7.35 -2.48 -8.78
N VAL A 22 -7.42 -2.59 -7.44
CA VAL A 22 -8.20 -1.63 -6.64
C VAL A 22 -7.58 -0.23 -6.69
N LEU A 23 -6.26 -0.10 -6.63
CA LEU A 23 -5.57 1.18 -6.78
C LEU A 23 -5.80 1.77 -8.17
N LEU A 24 -5.63 0.96 -9.22
CA LEU A 24 -5.85 1.39 -10.60
C LEU A 24 -7.27 1.91 -10.81
N PHE A 25 -8.28 1.14 -10.39
CA PHE A 25 -9.67 1.58 -10.54
C PHE A 25 -10.02 2.77 -9.65
N SER A 26 -9.48 2.86 -8.42
CA SER A 26 -9.68 4.02 -7.56
C SER A 26 -9.13 5.32 -8.15
N MET A 27 -8.07 5.23 -8.97
CA MET A 27 -7.48 6.39 -9.66
C MET A 27 -8.16 6.72 -10.99
N CYS A 28 -8.61 5.70 -11.72
CA CYS A 28 -9.20 5.88 -13.05
C CYS A 28 -10.70 6.23 -13.01
N LEU A 29 -11.44 5.73 -12.02
CA LEU A 29 -12.89 5.89 -11.94
C LEU A 29 -13.27 7.13 -11.11
N MET A 30 -13.35 8.28 -11.75
CA MET A 30 -13.65 9.58 -11.11
C MET A 30 -15.15 9.81 -10.82
N HIS A 31 -16.02 8.84 -11.09
CA HIS A 31 -17.44 8.97 -10.80
C HIS A 31 -17.70 8.96 -9.28
N PRO A 32 -18.53 9.86 -8.72
CA PRO A 32 -18.72 10.00 -7.27
C PRO A 32 -19.11 8.72 -6.55
N VAL A 33 -19.92 7.87 -7.17
CA VAL A 33 -20.34 6.57 -6.59
C VAL A 33 -19.14 5.63 -6.44
N TYR A 34 -18.26 5.51 -7.44
CA TYR A 34 -17.07 4.68 -7.35
C TYR A 34 -16.09 5.20 -6.31
N LEU A 35 -15.94 6.52 -6.21
CA LEU A 35 -15.10 7.15 -5.19
C LEU A 35 -15.63 6.87 -3.76
N ALA A 36 -16.95 6.95 -3.55
CA ALA A 36 -17.58 6.62 -2.29
C ALA A 36 -17.40 5.13 -1.93
N ILE A 37 -17.58 4.21 -2.90
CA ILE A 37 -17.33 2.78 -2.72
C ILE A 37 -15.86 2.51 -2.36
N SER A 38 -14.92 3.13 -3.06
CA SER A 38 -13.49 2.98 -2.79
C SER A 38 -13.13 3.47 -1.40
N LEU A 39 -13.58 4.67 -1.01
CA LEU A 39 -13.29 5.25 0.28
C LEU A 39 -13.86 4.41 1.43
N THR A 40 -15.13 4.01 1.33
CA THR A 40 -15.80 3.21 2.38
C THR A 40 -15.18 1.83 2.49
N GLY A 41 -14.83 1.19 1.37
CA GLY A 41 -14.18 -0.11 1.38
C GLY A 41 -12.75 -0.05 1.91
N ALA A 42 -11.97 0.97 1.53
CA ALA A 42 -10.63 1.19 2.05
C ALA A 42 -10.64 1.43 3.57
N LEU A 43 -11.56 2.27 4.06
CA LEU A 43 -11.76 2.49 5.50
C LEU A 43 -12.17 1.20 6.22
N ALA A 44 -13.14 0.46 5.69
CA ALA A 44 -13.58 -0.79 6.28
C ALA A 44 -12.43 -1.79 6.41
N TYR A 45 -11.63 -1.94 5.37
CA TYR A 45 -10.50 -2.89 5.38
C TYR A 45 -9.34 -2.40 6.28
N ASP A 46 -8.96 -1.12 6.24
CA ASP A 46 -7.90 -0.60 7.12
C ASP A 46 -8.31 -0.69 8.61
N ILE A 47 -9.61 -0.54 8.92
CA ILE A 47 -10.14 -0.75 10.28
C ILE A 47 -10.05 -2.22 10.69
N THR A 48 -10.33 -3.19 9.82
CA THR A 48 -10.17 -4.61 10.14
C THR A 48 -8.69 -4.95 10.41
N LEU A 49 -7.75 -4.37 9.65
CA LEU A 49 -6.31 -4.59 9.82
C LEU A 49 -5.72 -3.91 11.06
N LYS A 50 -6.03 -2.65 11.31
CA LYS A 50 -5.35 -1.78 12.29
C LYS A 50 -6.24 -1.33 13.45
N GLY A 51 -7.55 -1.59 13.39
CA GLY A 51 -8.50 -1.21 14.41
C GLY A 51 -8.53 0.32 14.67
N ARG A 52 -8.46 0.72 15.92
CA ARG A 52 -8.51 2.14 16.34
C ARG A 52 -7.39 3.01 15.77
N LYS A 53 -6.25 2.41 15.38
CA LYS A 53 -5.15 3.16 14.74
C LYS A 53 -5.51 3.64 13.35
N ALA A 54 -6.29 2.85 12.59
CA ALA A 54 -6.82 3.23 11.29
C ALA A 54 -7.74 4.46 11.39
N VAL A 55 -8.67 4.43 12.36
CA VAL A 55 -9.58 5.56 12.58
C VAL A 55 -8.82 6.84 12.95
N ARG A 56 -7.83 6.73 13.85
CA ARG A 56 -7.01 7.88 14.22
C ARG A 56 -6.23 8.43 13.02
N PHE A 57 -5.66 7.56 12.20
CA PHE A 57 -4.95 7.96 10.99
C PHE A 57 -5.89 8.63 9.98
N ALA A 58 -7.09 8.08 9.78
CA ALA A 58 -8.10 8.68 8.89
C ALA A 58 -8.54 10.07 9.35
N VAL A 59 -8.81 10.25 10.66
CA VAL A 59 -9.31 11.51 11.19
C VAL A 59 -8.20 12.56 11.35
N MET A 60 -7.05 12.20 11.93
CA MET A 60 -5.99 13.16 12.23
C MET A 60 -5.04 13.43 11.06
N GLY A 61 -4.84 12.45 10.17
CA GLY A 61 -3.93 12.58 9.04
C GLY A 61 -4.64 12.87 7.72
N LEU A 62 -5.60 12.01 7.36
CA LEU A 62 -6.24 12.06 6.04
C LEU A 62 -7.26 13.19 5.90
N LEU A 63 -8.08 13.43 6.92
CA LEU A 63 -9.13 14.44 6.84
C LEU A 63 -8.58 15.87 6.62
N PRO A 64 -7.57 16.36 7.36
CA PRO A 64 -6.99 17.66 7.09
C PRO A 64 -6.27 17.71 5.73
N MET A 65 -5.61 16.63 5.31
CA MET A 65 -4.98 16.54 4.00
C MET A 65 -6.02 16.58 2.87
N ALA A 66 -7.12 15.85 3.01
CA ALA A 66 -8.22 15.86 2.05
C ALA A 66 -8.91 17.21 1.99
N ALA A 67 -9.12 17.88 3.14
CA ALA A 67 -9.67 19.23 3.18
C ALA A 67 -8.76 20.23 2.44
N LEU A 68 -7.45 20.17 2.66
CA LEU A 68 -6.49 21.00 1.95
C LEU A 68 -6.54 20.73 0.43
N ALA A 69 -6.53 19.45 0.01
CA ALA A 69 -6.61 19.06 -1.40
C ALA A 69 -7.91 19.54 -2.05
N ALA A 70 -9.04 19.47 -1.34
CA ALA A 70 -10.32 19.96 -1.83
C ALA A 70 -10.34 21.48 -2.06
N LEU A 71 -9.60 22.24 -1.22
CA LEU A 71 -9.51 23.71 -1.33
C LEU A 71 -8.52 24.17 -2.41
N VAL A 72 -7.46 23.40 -2.64
CA VAL A 72 -6.43 23.78 -3.63
C VAL A 72 -7.01 23.86 -5.04
N ASN A 73 -7.87 22.90 -5.42
CA ASN A 73 -8.39 22.90 -6.79
C ASN A 73 -9.22 24.16 -7.14
N PRO A 74 -10.25 24.57 -6.37
CA PRO A 74 -10.99 25.80 -6.67
C PRO A 74 -10.17 27.08 -6.50
N ALA A 75 -9.04 27.04 -5.78
CA ALA A 75 -8.16 28.19 -5.65
C ALA A 75 -7.30 28.45 -6.91
N PHE A 76 -7.00 27.39 -7.69
CA PHE A 76 -6.13 27.49 -8.87
C PHE A 76 -6.83 27.18 -10.18
N ASN A 77 -7.91 26.40 -10.17
CA ASN A 77 -8.67 26.04 -11.34
C ASN A 77 -10.04 26.74 -11.32
N HIS A 78 -10.28 27.59 -12.31
CA HIS A 78 -11.47 28.44 -12.44
C HIS A 78 -12.37 27.99 -13.60
N GLU A 79 -12.12 26.82 -14.20
CA GLU A 79 -12.93 26.27 -15.27
C GLU A 79 -14.30 25.81 -14.73
N GLY A 80 -15.35 26.04 -15.52
CA GLY A 80 -16.72 25.61 -15.22
C GLY A 80 -17.74 26.57 -15.78
N ALA A 81 -18.93 26.08 -16.01
CA ALA A 81 -20.04 26.87 -16.55
C ALA A 81 -20.88 27.60 -15.48
N THR A 82 -20.89 27.06 -14.25
CA THR A 82 -21.70 27.56 -13.14
C THR A 82 -20.88 28.42 -12.19
N ILE A 83 -20.92 29.74 -12.38
CA ILE A 83 -20.19 30.69 -11.52
C ILE A 83 -20.99 30.91 -10.23
N LEU A 84 -20.38 30.67 -9.06
CA LEU A 84 -20.99 30.92 -7.74
C LEU A 84 -20.66 32.32 -7.23
N THR A 85 -19.39 32.71 -7.34
CA THR A 85 -18.90 34.02 -6.88
C THR A 85 -17.58 34.35 -7.55
N TYR A 86 -17.09 35.58 -7.36
CA TYR A 86 -15.78 36.01 -7.83
C TYR A 86 -14.84 36.14 -6.62
N LEU A 87 -13.63 35.62 -6.76
CA LEU A 87 -12.58 35.84 -5.76
C LEU A 87 -12.12 37.30 -5.76
N PRO A 88 -11.47 37.78 -4.68
CA PRO A 88 -10.87 39.12 -4.65
C PRO A 88 -9.84 39.36 -5.77
N SER A 89 -9.29 38.27 -6.34
CA SER A 89 -8.39 38.28 -7.51
C SER A 89 -9.12 38.53 -8.85
N GLY A 90 -10.45 38.60 -8.87
CA GLY A 90 -11.26 38.73 -10.08
C GLY A 90 -11.59 37.40 -10.80
N ASN A 91 -11.05 36.30 -10.33
CA ASN A 91 -11.28 34.97 -10.93
C ASN A 91 -12.63 34.37 -10.48
N PRO A 92 -13.38 33.69 -11.39
CA PRO A 92 -14.64 33.07 -11.02
C PRO A 92 -14.42 31.79 -10.18
N LEU A 93 -15.15 31.66 -9.10
CA LEU A 93 -15.29 30.41 -8.36
C LEU A 93 -16.48 29.63 -8.92
N THR A 94 -16.20 28.44 -9.47
CA THR A 94 -17.22 27.62 -10.12
C THR A 94 -17.63 26.40 -9.28
N LEU A 95 -18.88 25.98 -9.40
CA LEU A 95 -19.38 24.79 -8.71
C LEU A 95 -18.66 23.51 -9.17
N GLU A 96 -18.35 23.42 -10.46
CA GLU A 96 -17.62 22.30 -11.04
C GLU A 96 -16.22 22.17 -10.46
N SER A 97 -15.52 23.29 -10.25
CA SER A 97 -14.20 23.32 -9.63
C SER A 97 -14.23 22.81 -8.17
N MET A 98 -15.26 23.20 -7.41
CA MET A 98 -15.43 22.74 -6.03
C MET A 98 -15.73 21.23 -5.97
N LEU A 99 -16.65 20.75 -6.82
CA LEU A 99 -17.01 19.33 -6.86
C LEU A 99 -15.83 18.45 -7.32
N TYR A 100 -15.06 18.93 -8.31
CA TYR A 100 -13.85 18.24 -8.72
C TYR A 100 -12.80 18.22 -7.60
N GLY A 101 -12.63 19.34 -6.88
CA GLY A 101 -11.73 19.41 -5.73
C GLY A 101 -12.08 18.39 -4.65
N VAL A 102 -13.38 18.25 -4.34
CA VAL A 102 -13.85 17.23 -3.38
C VAL A 102 -13.62 15.83 -3.94
N ALA A 103 -13.92 15.58 -5.21
CA ALA A 103 -13.70 14.27 -5.82
C ALA A 103 -12.21 13.87 -5.82
N ALA A 104 -11.32 14.81 -6.17
CA ALA A 104 -9.86 14.61 -6.11
C ALA A 104 -9.36 14.35 -4.67
N ALA A 105 -9.91 15.05 -3.69
CA ALA A 105 -9.59 14.84 -2.29
C ALA A 105 -10.02 13.45 -1.79
N VAL A 106 -11.22 13.00 -2.16
CA VAL A 106 -11.74 11.65 -1.84
C VAL A 106 -10.92 10.58 -2.55
N MET A 107 -10.56 10.79 -3.82
CA MET A 107 -9.67 9.88 -4.55
C MET A 107 -8.32 9.75 -3.83
N LEU A 108 -7.68 10.86 -3.51
CA LEU A 108 -6.39 10.87 -2.81
C LEU A 108 -6.49 10.16 -1.45
N ALA A 109 -7.53 10.45 -0.66
CA ALA A 109 -7.78 9.80 0.62
C ALA A 109 -7.96 8.29 0.47
N SER A 110 -8.73 7.85 -0.53
CA SER A 110 -8.94 6.42 -0.82
C SER A 110 -7.64 5.72 -1.18
N VAL A 111 -6.84 6.33 -2.07
CA VAL A 111 -5.54 5.78 -2.50
C VAL A 111 -4.57 5.66 -1.32
N VAL A 112 -4.48 6.67 -0.46
CA VAL A 112 -3.62 6.62 0.74
C VAL A 112 -4.05 5.53 1.72
N LEU A 113 -5.37 5.32 1.91
CA LEU A 113 -5.89 4.23 2.74
C LEU A 113 -5.58 2.85 2.13
N TRP A 114 -5.72 2.71 0.80
CA TRP A 114 -5.35 1.47 0.12
C TRP A 114 -3.85 1.17 0.23
N PHE A 115 -2.99 2.17 0.11
CA PHE A 115 -1.55 2.01 0.37
C PHE A 115 -1.25 1.69 1.83
N SER A 116 -2.01 2.26 2.77
CA SER A 116 -1.91 1.92 4.19
C SER A 116 -2.20 0.44 4.45
N SER A 117 -3.25 -0.10 3.83
CA SER A 117 -3.60 -1.53 3.89
C SER A 117 -2.60 -2.40 3.13
N TYR A 118 -2.14 -1.97 1.96
CA TYR A 118 -1.11 -2.64 1.16
C TYR A 118 0.18 -2.87 1.98
N ASN A 119 0.66 -1.85 2.67
CA ASN A 119 1.87 -1.94 3.48
C ASN A 119 1.76 -2.91 4.68
N GLU A 120 0.55 -3.18 5.15
CA GLU A 120 0.33 -4.16 6.23
C GLU A 120 0.27 -5.59 5.69
N VAL A 121 -0.34 -5.79 4.52
CA VAL A 121 -0.56 -7.11 3.90
C VAL A 121 0.66 -7.58 3.10
N MET A 122 1.28 -6.68 2.31
CA MET A 122 2.45 -6.96 1.49
C MET A 122 3.73 -6.76 2.31
N THR A 123 4.13 -7.82 3.00
CA THR A 123 5.42 -7.83 3.72
C THR A 123 6.60 -7.85 2.75
N SER A 124 7.77 -7.42 3.24
CA SER A 124 9.01 -7.44 2.46
C SER A 124 9.32 -8.82 1.87
N ASP A 125 9.03 -9.90 2.61
CA ASP A 125 9.27 -11.28 2.13
C ASP A 125 8.38 -11.64 0.94
N LYS A 126 7.11 -11.23 0.96
CA LYS A 126 6.18 -11.42 -0.18
C LYS A 126 6.64 -10.65 -1.41
N PHE A 127 7.12 -9.42 -1.20
CA PHE A 127 7.64 -8.59 -2.26
C PHE A 127 8.89 -9.22 -2.90
N VAL A 128 9.84 -9.67 -2.08
CA VAL A 128 11.04 -10.38 -2.55
C VAL A 128 10.67 -11.65 -3.31
N TYR A 129 9.70 -12.42 -2.82
CA TYR A 129 9.21 -13.61 -3.51
C TYR A 129 8.62 -13.31 -4.89
N LEU A 130 7.78 -12.26 -4.98
CA LEU A 130 7.09 -11.88 -6.21
C LEU A 130 8.09 -11.50 -7.33
N PHE A 131 9.06 -10.65 -7.00
CA PHE A 131 10.06 -10.17 -7.96
C PHE A 131 11.25 -11.13 -8.13
N GLY A 132 11.46 -12.03 -7.19
CA GLY A 132 12.55 -12.99 -7.23
C GLY A 132 12.49 -13.97 -8.38
N ARG A 133 11.31 -14.25 -8.89
CA ARG A 133 11.10 -15.10 -10.06
C ARG A 133 11.44 -14.38 -11.37
N VAL A 134 11.27 -13.05 -11.40
CA VAL A 134 11.54 -12.22 -12.59
C VAL A 134 13.02 -11.85 -12.67
N ILE A 135 13.61 -11.47 -11.53
CA ILE A 135 15.03 -11.05 -11.45
C ILE A 135 15.69 -11.77 -10.26
N PRO A 136 16.17 -13.02 -10.45
CA PRO A 136 16.69 -13.83 -9.33
C PRO A 136 17.90 -13.20 -8.62
N ALA A 137 18.79 -12.53 -9.35
CA ALA A 137 19.96 -11.88 -8.77
C ALA A 137 19.56 -10.70 -7.85
N LEU A 138 18.64 -9.86 -8.28
CA LEU A 138 18.15 -8.73 -7.48
C LEU A 138 17.39 -9.21 -6.24
N SER A 139 16.57 -10.24 -6.37
CA SER A 139 15.86 -10.84 -5.26
C SER A 139 16.80 -11.35 -4.17
N LEU A 140 17.89 -12.00 -4.57
CA LEU A 140 18.90 -12.46 -3.62
C LEU A 140 19.52 -11.28 -2.86
N VAL A 141 19.98 -10.24 -3.59
CA VAL A 141 20.58 -9.05 -2.99
C VAL A 141 19.59 -8.37 -2.04
N LEU A 142 18.34 -8.22 -2.47
CA LEU A 142 17.30 -7.59 -1.65
C LEU A 142 16.99 -8.42 -0.39
N SER A 143 16.88 -9.75 -0.52
CA SER A 143 16.67 -10.65 0.61
C SER A 143 17.81 -10.57 1.63
N MET A 144 19.05 -10.54 1.15
CA MET A 144 20.23 -10.34 2.02
C MET A 144 20.19 -8.97 2.69
N ALA A 145 19.93 -7.90 1.93
CA ALA A 145 19.87 -6.54 2.47
C ALA A 145 18.82 -6.41 3.57
N LEU A 146 17.59 -6.92 3.35
CA LEU A 146 16.52 -6.91 4.34
C LEU A 146 16.87 -7.69 5.61
N ARG A 147 17.57 -8.83 5.46
CA ARG A 147 18.06 -9.62 6.60
C ARG A 147 19.17 -8.91 7.37
N PHE A 148 20.00 -8.11 6.69
CA PHE A 148 21.08 -7.38 7.33
C PHE A 148 20.60 -6.16 8.12
N ILE A 149 19.49 -5.52 7.76
CA ILE A 149 18.97 -4.33 8.48
C ILE A 149 18.86 -4.54 10.00
N PRO A 150 18.20 -5.61 10.52
CA PRO A 150 18.14 -5.85 11.96
C PRO A 150 19.52 -6.11 12.57
N LYS A 151 20.40 -6.85 11.85
CA LYS A 151 21.76 -7.15 12.29
C LYS A 151 22.61 -5.88 12.41
N PHE A 152 22.54 -5.00 11.41
CA PHE A 152 23.21 -3.69 11.44
C PHE A 152 22.73 -2.82 12.59
N LYS A 153 21.41 -2.78 12.84
CA LYS A 153 20.83 -2.01 13.94
C LYS A 153 21.34 -2.50 15.29
N ALA A 154 21.36 -3.80 15.52
CA ALA A 154 21.88 -4.40 16.75
C ALA A 154 23.37 -4.09 16.92
N GLN A 155 24.18 -4.28 15.87
CA GLN A 155 25.63 -4.02 15.91
C GLN A 155 25.92 -2.52 16.15
N MET A 156 25.15 -1.62 15.53
CA MET A 156 25.31 -0.18 15.75
C MET A 156 25.02 0.20 17.21
N GLN A 157 24.05 -0.44 17.85
CA GLN A 157 23.78 -0.24 19.26
C GLN A 157 24.97 -0.71 20.13
N THR A 158 25.47 -1.92 19.88
CA THR A 158 26.64 -2.47 20.60
C THR A 158 27.87 -1.58 20.46
N VAL A 159 28.18 -1.13 19.23
CA VAL A 159 29.32 -0.22 18.97
C VAL A 159 29.11 1.13 19.66
N SER A 160 27.88 1.67 19.59
CA SER A 160 27.55 2.95 20.25
C SER A 160 27.69 2.88 21.75
N GLU A 161 27.25 1.80 22.38
CA GLU A 161 27.39 1.54 23.80
C GLU A 161 28.87 1.42 24.20
N ALA A 162 29.64 0.64 23.45
CA ALA A 162 31.09 0.51 23.68
C ALA A 162 31.83 1.86 23.56
N GLN A 163 31.48 2.68 22.56
CA GLN A 163 32.06 4.01 22.39
C GLN A 163 31.65 4.98 23.51
N SER A 164 30.42 4.84 24.05
CA SER A 164 29.97 5.65 25.17
C SER A 164 30.75 5.34 26.47
N CYS A 165 31.14 4.09 26.69
CA CYS A 165 31.95 3.70 27.83
C CYS A 165 33.37 4.35 27.88
N ILE A 166 33.89 4.71 26.70
CA ILE A 166 35.18 5.45 26.57
C ILE A 166 34.99 6.95 26.40
N GLY A 167 33.81 7.50 26.76
CA GLY A 167 33.52 8.92 26.73
C GLY A 167 33.24 9.52 25.34
N ARG A 168 33.02 8.67 24.33
CA ARG A 168 32.66 9.08 22.95
C ARG A 168 31.16 8.94 22.69
N ASP A 169 30.36 9.56 23.56
CA ASP A 169 28.92 9.54 23.47
C ASP A 169 28.41 10.46 22.32
N THR A 170 27.37 10.00 21.63
CA THR A 170 26.68 10.78 20.58
C THR A 170 25.51 11.61 21.14
N LYS A 171 25.13 11.39 22.40
CA LYS A 171 23.98 12.06 23.03
C LYS A 171 24.41 13.33 23.78
N ASN A 172 25.61 13.34 24.36
CA ASN A 172 26.11 14.41 25.22
C ASN A 172 27.28 15.22 24.60
N GLY A 173 27.33 16.52 24.87
CA GLY A 173 28.39 17.41 24.40
C GLY A 173 27.97 18.36 23.28
N SER A 174 28.95 19.16 22.77
CA SER A 174 28.69 20.07 21.69
C SER A 174 28.34 19.35 20.38
N VAL A 175 27.59 20.01 19.48
CA VAL A 175 27.14 19.43 18.21
C VAL A 175 28.33 18.90 17.38
N PHE A 176 29.43 19.64 17.31
CA PHE A 176 30.65 19.23 16.57
C PHE A 176 31.25 17.92 17.14
N ARG A 177 31.31 17.82 18.48
CA ARG A 177 31.82 16.58 19.14
C ARG A 177 30.92 15.41 18.89
N ARG A 178 29.60 15.58 18.94
CA ARG A 178 28.59 14.54 18.65
C ARG A 178 28.71 14.04 17.22
N VAL A 179 28.84 14.94 16.24
CA VAL A 179 29.05 14.58 14.83
C VAL A 179 30.37 13.83 14.65
N GLY A 180 31.47 14.30 15.25
CA GLY A 180 32.75 13.62 15.20
C GLY A 180 32.70 12.19 15.78
N ASN A 181 31.97 11.97 16.88
CA ASN A 181 31.78 10.65 17.47
C ASN A 181 30.89 9.77 16.56
N ALA A 182 29.83 10.33 15.99
CA ALA A 182 28.98 9.61 15.05
C ALA A 182 29.75 9.14 13.80
N VAL A 183 30.62 9.98 13.24
CA VAL A 183 31.49 9.60 12.10
C VAL A 183 32.44 8.44 12.47
N LYS A 184 32.99 8.45 13.70
CA LYS A 184 33.83 7.33 14.16
C LYS A 184 33.03 6.02 14.28
N ILE A 185 31.84 6.06 14.87
CA ILE A 185 30.95 4.90 14.96
C ILE A 185 30.61 4.39 13.54
N PHE A 186 30.28 5.30 12.62
CA PHE A 186 30.01 4.95 11.22
C PHE A 186 31.21 4.28 10.55
N SER A 187 32.44 4.80 10.75
CA SER A 187 33.68 4.19 10.25
C SER A 187 33.87 2.75 10.74
N ILE A 188 33.65 2.51 12.04
CA ILE A 188 33.72 1.15 12.64
C ILE A 188 32.65 0.24 11.98
N MET A 189 31.46 0.76 11.78
CA MET A 189 30.37 -0.01 11.16
C MET A 189 30.66 -0.35 9.69
N VAL A 190 31.32 0.54 8.94
CA VAL A 190 31.74 0.26 7.56
C VAL A 190 32.77 -0.87 7.52
N THR A 191 33.81 -0.80 8.36
CA THR A 191 34.83 -1.87 8.46
C THR A 191 34.19 -3.21 8.80
N TRP A 192 33.37 -3.25 9.85
CA TRP A 192 32.65 -4.46 10.24
C TRP A 192 31.73 -4.99 9.13
N SER A 193 31.07 -4.11 8.36
CA SER A 193 30.19 -4.55 7.28
C SER A 193 30.96 -5.17 6.11
N LEU A 194 32.16 -4.65 5.79
CA LEU A 194 33.02 -5.21 4.76
C LEU A 194 33.55 -6.59 5.17
N GLU A 195 33.99 -6.76 6.41
CA GLU A 195 34.39 -8.08 6.94
C GLU A 195 33.25 -9.09 6.86
N ASN A 196 32.04 -8.72 7.33
CA ASN A 196 30.87 -9.59 7.23
C ASN A 196 30.48 -9.93 5.78
N ALA A 197 30.70 -9.01 4.84
CA ALA A 197 30.42 -9.26 3.42
C ALA A 197 31.36 -10.32 2.86
N ILE A 198 32.65 -10.25 3.19
CA ILE A 198 33.67 -11.22 2.75
C ILE A 198 33.36 -12.61 3.35
N GLU A 199 33.15 -12.70 4.69
CA GLU A 199 32.80 -13.95 5.35
C GLU A 199 31.53 -14.58 4.81
N THR A 200 30.50 -13.73 4.50
CA THR A 200 29.25 -14.18 3.91
C THR A 200 29.48 -14.74 2.51
N ALA A 201 30.30 -14.06 1.69
CA ALA A 201 30.63 -14.51 0.34
C ALA A 201 31.38 -15.84 0.34
N ASP A 202 32.34 -16.02 1.23
CA ASP A 202 33.10 -17.27 1.38
C ASP A 202 32.20 -18.42 1.90
N SER A 203 31.35 -18.14 2.87
CA SER A 203 30.33 -19.10 3.34
C SER A 203 29.35 -19.50 2.23
N MET A 204 28.96 -18.59 1.35
CA MET A 204 28.10 -18.89 0.21
C MET A 204 28.83 -19.75 -0.81
N ARG A 205 30.11 -19.45 -1.13
CA ARG A 205 30.93 -20.25 -2.01
C ARG A 205 31.08 -21.69 -1.51
N SER A 206 31.41 -21.86 -0.24
CA SER A 206 31.59 -23.19 0.36
C SER A 206 30.28 -24.03 0.33
N ARG A 207 29.11 -23.39 0.31
CA ARG A 207 27.80 -24.04 0.15
C ARG A 207 27.40 -24.28 -1.32
N GLY A 208 28.31 -24.08 -2.28
CA GLY A 208 28.04 -24.32 -3.68
C GLY A 208 27.21 -23.21 -4.37
N TYR A 209 27.21 -21.99 -3.83
CA TYR A 209 26.53 -20.89 -4.49
C TYR A 209 27.18 -20.58 -5.84
N GLY A 210 26.35 -20.48 -6.91
CA GLY A 210 26.82 -20.24 -8.30
C GLY A 210 26.96 -21.51 -9.12
N LEU A 211 26.81 -22.71 -8.55
CA LEU A 211 26.80 -23.95 -9.32
C LEU A 211 25.50 -24.09 -10.14
N PRO A 212 25.55 -24.72 -11.33
CA PRO A 212 24.37 -24.99 -12.15
C PRO A 212 23.43 -25.99 -11.46
N GLY A 213 22.12 -25.91 -11.74
CA GLY A 213 21.09 -26.82 -11.18
C GLY A 213 20.53 -26.40 -9.82
N ARG A 214 20.85 -25.22 -9.32
CA ARG A 214 20.33 -24.72 -8.05
C ARG A 214 18.85 -24.41 -8.14
N THR A 215 18.06 -24.93 -7.18
CA THR A 215 16.65 -24.61 -7.00
C THR A 215 16.47 -23.60 -5.87
N ALA A 216 15.46 -22.70 -5.97
CA ALA A 216 15.09 -21.80 -4.92
C ALA A 216 13.98 -22.44 -4.06
N PHE A 217 14.17 -22.47 -2.74
CA PHE A 217 13.12 -22.88 -1.83
C PHE A 217 12.04 -21.79 -1.77
N SER A 218 10.78 -22.20 -1.94
CA SER A 218 9.63 -21.31 -1.82
C SER A 218 8.72 -21.79 -0.68
N ILE A 219 8.38 -20.88 0.22
CA ILE A 219 7.42 -21.13 1.30
C ILE A 219 5.98 -21.06 0.76
N TYR A 220 5.77 -20.27 -0.31
CA TYR A 220 4.44 -20.06 -0.87
C TYR A 220 4.10 -21.15 -1.89
N ARG A 221 2.98 -21.81 -1.68
CA ARG A 221 2.38 -22.77 -2.60
C ARG A 221 1.09 -22.19 -3.15
N PHE A 222 0.79 -22.52 -4.39
CA PHE A 222 -0.42 -22.05 -5.08
C PHE A 222 -1.51 -23.13 -4.94
N ASP A 223 -2.45 -22.88 -4.04
CA ASP A 223 -3.53 -23.82 -3.71
C ASP A 223 -4.79 -23.59 -4.57
N ASP A 224 -5.78 -24.50 -4.48
CA ASP A 224 -7.05 -24.35 -5.22
C ASP A 224 -7.85 -23.13 -4.76
N ARG A 225 -7.73 -22.75 -3.49
CA ARG A 225 -8.26 -21.50 -2.95
C ARG A 225 -7.70 -20.28 -3.69
N ASP A 226 -6.40 -20.29 -3.99
CA ASP A 226 -5.72 -19.23 -4.71
C ASP A 226 -6.15 -19.15 -6.18
N LYS A 227 -6.39 -20.30 -6.82
CA LYS A 227 -6.91 -20.35 -8.19
C LYS A 227 -8.30 -19.72 -8.30
N ALA A 228 -9.17 -20.03 -7.33
CA ALA A 228 -10.52 -19.45 -7.28
C ALA A 228 -10.47 -17.91 -7.07
N ALA A 229 -9.60 -17.45 -6.16
CA ALA A 229 -9.39 -16.01 -5.93
C ALA A 229 -8.82 -15.32 -7.18
N LEU A 230 -7.86 -15.93 -7.86
CA LEU A 230 -7.30 -15.40 -9.11
C LEU A 230 -8.36 -15.29 -10.21
N ALA A 231 -9.16 -16.33 -10.41
CA ALA A 231 -10.26 -16.33 -11.39
C ALA A 231 -11.27 -15.21 -11.08
N TRP A 232 -11.62 -15.02 -9.81
CA TRP A 232 -12.48 -13.93 -9.36
C TRP A 232 -11.91 -12.54 -9.67
N LEU A 233 -10.63 -12.31 -9.36
CA LEU A 233 -9.97 -11.02 -9.62
C LEU A 233 -9.88 -10.72 -11.13
N ILE A 234 -9.54 -11.72 -11.94
CA ILE A 234 -9.49 -11.58 -13.41
C ILE A 234 -10.89 -11.28 -13.96
N PHE A 235 -11.92 -11.99 -13.49
CA PHE A 235 -13.30 -11.73 -13.91
C PHE A 235 -13.73 -10.30 -13.55
N CYS A 236 -13.57 -9.87 -12.31
CA CYS A 236 -13.91 -8.52 -11.88
C CYS A 236 -13.12 -7.46 -12.66
N GLY A 237 -11.81 -7.66 -12.83
CA GLY A 237 -10.96 -6.75 -13.59
C GLY A 237 -11.39 -6.62 -15.04
N ALA A 238 -11.59 -7.74 -15.74
CA ALA A 238 -12.02 -7.75 -17.13
C ALA A 238 -13.41 -7.12 -17.32
N TYR A 239 -14.33 -7.41 -16.40
CA TYR A 239 -15.68 -6.84 -16.43
C TYR A 239 -15.68 -5.32 -16.24
N LEU A 240 -14.90 -4.80 -15.29
CA LEU A 240 -14.76 -3.35 -15.06
C LEU A 240 -14.07 -2.65 -16.22
N VAL A 241 -13.05 -3.26 -16.81
CA VAL A 241 -12.39 -2.72 -18.02
C VAL A 241 -13.36 -2.67 -19.20
N SER A 242 -14.19 -3.71 -19.40
CA SER A 242 -15.23 -3.69 -20.44
C SER A 242 -16.25 -2.56 -20.22
N GLY A 243 -16.63 -2.30 -18.97
CA GLY A 243 -17.50 -1.18 -18.59
C GLY A 243 -16.88 0.19 -18.86
N TRP A 244 -15.58 0.31 -18.62
CA TRP A 244 -14.83 1.52 -18.93
C TRP A 244 -14.74 1.77 -20.45
N MET A 245 -14.42 0.74 -21.22
CA MET A 245 -14.40 0.82 -22.70
C MET A 245 -15.78 1.11 -23.32
N ALA A 246 -16.85 0.58 -22.72
CA ALA A 246 -18.23 0.85 -23.14
C ALA A 246 -18.75 2.24 -22.72
N GLY A 247 -17.94 3.03 -22.01
CA GLY A 247 -18.35 4.36 -21.51
C GLY A 247 -19.34 4.33 -20.34
N GLY A 248 -19.64 3.15 -19.78
CA GLY A 248 -20.59 2.99 -18.66
C GLY A 248 -20.10 3.57 -17.34
N THR A 249 -18.82 3.87 -17.22
CA THR A 249 -18.21 4.49 -16.04
C THR A 249 -17.84 5.95 -16.26
N TYR A 250 -18.26 6.53 -17.41
CA TYR A 250 -17.89 7.87 -17.80
C TYR A 250 -18.47 8.92 -16.86
N PHE A 251 -17.59 9.82 -16.38
CA PHE A 251 -17.97 11.00 -15.62
C PHE A 251 -17.00 12.15 -15.95
N ARG A 252 -17.54 13.32 -16.24
CA ARG A 252 -16.75 14.51 -16.55
C ARG A 252 -17.27 15.71 -15.75
N TYR A 253 -16.35 16.38 -15.08
CA TYR A 253 -16.64 17.56 -14.26
C TYR A 253 -16.65 18.85 -15.10
N TYR A 254 -15.73 18.97 -16.08
CA TYR A 254 -15.53 20.19 -16.86
C TYR A 254 -15.92 20.01 -18.33
N PRO A 255 -16.41 21.09 -19.02
CA PRO A 255 -16.85 22.38 -18.51
C PRO A 255 -18.21 22.29 -17.82
N THR A 256 -18.98 21.23 -18.04
CA THR A 256 -20.27 20.92 -17.42
C THR A 256 -20.27 19.49 -16.89
N ILE A 257 -20.98 19.26 -15.82
CA ILE A 257 -21.07 17.92 -15.23
C ILE A 257 -21.86 17.02 -16.17
N LYS A 258 -21.20 15.95 -16.67
CA LYS A 258 -21.82 14.92 -17.49
C LYS A 258 -21.50 13.53 -16.89
N ALA A 259 -22.54 12.75 -16.66
CA ALA A 259 -22.46 11.38 -16.18
C ALA A 259 -23.02 10.40 -17.20
N ALA A 260 -22.55 9.17 -17.20
CA ALA A 260 -23.23 8.09 -17.89
C ALA A 260 -24.63 7.91 -17.33
N ALA A 261 -25.59 7.57 -18.17
CA ALA A 261 -26.98 7.32 -17.74
C ALA A 261 -27.03 6.14 -16.75
N PHE A 262 -27.87 6.24 -15.75
CA PHE A 262 -28.13 5.14 -14.82
C PHE A 262 -28.95 4.04 -15.54
N THR A 263 -28.25 3.13 -16.18
CA THR A 263 -28.82 1.93 -16.78
C THR A 263 -28.57 0.72 -15.89
N PRO A 264 -29.35 -0.38 -16.00
CA PRO A 264 -29.05 -1.61 -15.26
C PRO A 264 -27.62 -2.11 -15.47
N MET A 265 -27.05 -1.82 -16.65
CA MET A 265 -25.66 -2.15 -16.98
C MET A 265 -24.66 -1.31 -16.16
N THR A 266 -24.87 -0.01 -16.03
CA THR A 266 -24.00 0.85 -15.21
C THR A 266 -24.06 0.49 -13.73
N VAL A 267 -25.25 0.14 -13.24
CA VAL A 267 -25.43 -0.35 -11.87
C VAL A 267 -24.69 -1.68 -11.64
N SER A 268 -24.69 -2.58 -12.62
CA SER A 268 -23.94 -3.86 -12.51
C SER A 268 -22.44 -3.64 -12.37
N PHE A 269 -21.85 -2.67 -13.09
CA PHE A 269 -20.44 -2.32 -12.90
C PHE A 269 -20.14 -1.77 -11.50
N MET A 270 -21.04 -0.94 -10.93
CA MET A 270 -20.91 -0.43 -9.56
C MET A 270 -20.96 -1.57 -8.54
N LEU A 271 -21.86 -2.54 -8.72
CA LEU A 271 -21.98 -3.70 -7.82
C LEU A 271 -20.76 -4.62 -7.90
N VAL A 272 -20.22 -4.87 -9.10
CA VAL A 272 -18.99 -5.67 -9.26
C VAL A 272 -17.79 -4.95 -8.64
N TYR A 273 -17.69 -3.62 -8.78
CA TYR A 273 -16.65 -2.85 -8.11
C TYR A 273 -16.78 -2.92 -6.58
N LEU A 274 -17.99 -2.79 -6.05
CA LEU A 274 -18.26 -2.96 -4.62
C LEU A 274 -17.85 -4.37 -4.13
N ALA A 275 -18.20 -5.41 -4.88
CA ALA A 275 -17.82 -6.78 -4.57
C ALA A 275 -16.29 -6.97 -4.58
N LEU A 276 -15.59 -6.40 -5.57
CA LEU A 276 -14.14 -6.42 -5.63
C LEU A 276 -13.52 -5.74 -4.40
N VAL A 277 -13.97 -4.54 -4.08
CA VAL A 277 -13.45 -3.73 -2.95
C VAL A 277 -13.70 -4.42 -1.61
N LEU A 278 -14.84 -5.07 -1.42
CA LEU A 278 -15.21 -5.76 -0.18
C LEU A 278 -14.64 -7.19 -0.08
N THR A 279 -14.03 -7.71 -1.14
CA THR A 279 -13.48 -9.08 -1.17
C THR A 279 -12.65 -9.44 0.07
N PRO A 280 -11.63 -8.68 0.51
CA PRO A 280 -10.83 -9.04 1.68
C PRO A 280 -11.63 -9.04 2.97
N VAL A 281 -12.55 -8.08 3.14
CA VAL A 281 -13.41 -7.98 4.33
C VAL A 281 -14.37 -9.17 4.42
N ILE A 282 -14.91 -9.61 3.28
CA ILE A 282 -15.82 -10.77 3.22
C ILE A 282 -15.06 -12.07 3.53
N LEU A 283 -13.85 -12.22 2.96
CA LEU A 283 -13.01 -13.40 3.21
C LEU A 283 -12.62 -13.50 4.68
N ASP A 284 -12.21 -12.41 5.29
CA ASP A 284 -11.82 -12.33 6.70
C ASP A 284 -13.00 -12.71 7.62
N ARG A 285 -14.17 -12.11 7.41
CA ARG A 285 -15.39 -12.45 8.16
C ARG A 285 -15.86 -13.90 7.97
N ARG A 286 -15.65 -14.48 6.78
CA ARG A 286 -15.99 -15.87 6.50
C ARG A 286 -15.07 -16.82 7.27
N GLU A 287 -13.78 -16.54 7.32
CA GLU A 287 -12.81 -17.34 8.03
C GLU A 287 -13.02 -17.26 9.56
N ASP A 288 -13.28 -16.08 10.09
CA ASP A 288 -13.63 -15.88 11.51
C ASP A 288 -14.87 -16.71 11.92
N ARG A 289 -15.91 -16.75 11.07
CA ARG A 289 -17.11 -17.58 11.32
C ARG A 289 -16.78 -19.06 11.33
N LEU A 290 -15.94 -19.54 10.42
CA LEU A 290 -15.51 -20.91 10.37
C LEU A 290 -14.71 -21.30 11.62
N TRP A 291 -13.79 -20.46 12.06
CA TRP A 291 -13.04 -20.67 13.30
C TRP A 291 -13.92 -20.72 14.54
N ASN A 292 -14.86 -19.79 14.65
CA ASN A 292 -15.80 -19.76 15.77
C ASN A 292 -16.71 -21.01 15.80
N SER A 293 -17.12 -21.52 14.63
CA SER A 293 -17.92 -22.75 14.57
C SER A 293 -17.11 -24.00 14.93
N LEU A 294 -15.82 -24.03 14.59
CA LEU A 294 -14.93 -25.14 14.99
C LEU A 294 -14.65 -25.12 16.49
N GLN A 295 -14.44 -23.94 17.09
CA GLN A 295 -14.23 -23.80 18.53
C GLN A 295 -15.50 -24.14 19.35
N SER A 296 -16.70 -23.88 18.84
CA SER A 296 -17.95 -24.22 19.54
C SER A 296 -18.27 -25.73 19.52
N ASN A 297 -17.58 -26.50 18.66
CA ASN A 297 -17.75 -27.96 18.58
C ASN A 297 -16.68 -28.76 19.36
N ILE A 298 -15.78 -28.08 20.05
CA ILE A 298 -14.76 -28.63 20.96
C ILE A 298 -15.19 -28.38 22.42
#